data_f02fcd787665a2fdccb3deb905f47740
#
_entry.id   f02fcd787665a2fdccb3deb905f47740
#
_cell.length_a   1.000
_cell.length_b   1.000
_cell.length_c   1.000
_cell.angle_alpha   90.00
_cell.angle_beta   90.00
_cell.angle_gamma   90.00
#
_symmetry.space_group_name_H-M   'P 1'
#
loop_
_entity.id
_entity.type
_entity.pdbx_description
1 polymer ?
#
loop_
_entity_poly.entity_id
_entity_poly.type
_entity_poly.pdbx_seq_one_letter_code
_entity_poly.pdbx_strand_id
1 'polypeptide(L)'
;MKKHKIMQQKKYIARSMVKKELKFTPKKEKDTKIARTRDAASLVLLKKTRKEVKVLLGKRSEKTRFMPGAWVFPGGVLDKSDYKIPETTKLNNNIIQKLVVSNNVQAANALAIASIRETVEETGLILGKKAKNVSHINDENINNGITIMSKKGLVPDLAKLVYLGRAITPTFSPIRFHARFFMADAKHLLGKIKTTSELVEIKWIPLKTATKLPMADVTEFMINELIEYNGDISLIKRKLENRPMFTWKMGKQWITRK
;
A
#
# COMPACT_ATOMS: atom_id res chain seq x y z
N MET A 1 9.20 13.28 26.42
CA MET A 1 8.45 12.88 25.21
C MET A 1 8.41 13.92 24.08
N LYS A 2 8.13 15.21 24.31
CA LYS A 2 8.08 16.26 23.24
C LYS A 2 9.42 16.49 22.51
N LYS A 3 10.56 16.52 23.21
CA LYS A 3 11.90 16.71 22.58
C LYS A 3 12.32 15.60 21.62
N HIS A 4 11.94 14.35 21.91
CA HIS A 4 12.27 13.20 21.06
C HIS A 4 11.49 13.22 19.73
N LYS A 5 10.20 13.64 19.76
CA LYS A 5 9.37 13.85 18.55
C LYS A 5 9.91 14.97 17.64
N ILE A 6 10.38 16.07 18.22
CA ILE A 6 10.94 17.21 17.47
C ILE A 6 12.28 16.83 16.84
N MET A 7 13.10 16.03 17.52
CA MET A 7 14.38 15.56 16.98
C MET A 7 14.19 14.54 15.84
N GLN A 8 13.18 13.67 15.92
CA GLN A 8 12.83 12.76 14.82
C GLN A 8 12.28 13.52 13.59
N GLN A 9 11.44 14.53 13.80
CA GLN A 9 10.98 15.41 12.72
C GLN A 9 12.12 16.15 12.02
N LYS A 10 13.10 16.69 12.77
CA LYS A 10 14.28 17.35 12.20
C LYS A 10 15.19 16.38 11.44
N LYS A 11 15.37 15.14 11.92
CA LYS A 11 16.11 14.08 11.21
C LYS A 11 15.42 13.63 9.92
N TYR A 12 14.09 13.63 9.91
CA TYR A 12 13.28 13.30 8.72
C TYR A 12 13.44 14.37 7.63
N ILE A 13 13.38 15.65 8.00
CA ILE A 13 13.58 16.79 7.09
C ILE A 13 15.00 16.80 6.52
N ALA A 14 16.03 16.52 7.32
CA ALA A 14 17.41 16.51 6.87
C ALA A 14 17.74 15.36 5.89
N ARG A 15 17.10 14.18 6.04
CA ARG A 15 17.28 13.04 5.14
C ARG A 15 16.53 13.19 3.80
N SER A 16 15.38 13.86 3.78
CA SER A 16 14.67 14.17 2.54
C SER A 16 15.46 15.14 1.65
N MET A 17 16.28 16.00 2.26
CA MET A 17 17.18 16.92 1.52
C MET A 17 18.39 16.22 0.90
N VAL A 18 18.82 15.07 1.40
CA VAL A 18 19.97 14.31 0.86
C VAL A 18 19.56 13.43 -0.34
N LYS A 19 18.28 13.08 -0.48
CA LYS A 19 17.74 12.39 -1.67
C LYS A 19 17.44 13.35 -2.83
N LYS A 20 18.40 14.21 -3.17
CA LYS A 20 18.28 15.30 -4.14
C LYS A 20 18.12 14.87 -5.61
N GLU A 21 18.00 13.58 -5.92
CA GLU A 21 17.94 13.05 -7.30
C GLU A 21 16.57 12.50 -7.73
N LEU A 22 15.60 12.41 -6.85
CA LEU A 22 14.21 12.24 -7.26
C LEU A 22 13.54 13.61 -7.41
N LYS A 23 14.18 14.51 -8.20
CA LYS A 23 13.66 15.83 -8.51
C LYS A 23 12.42 15.74 -9.40
N PHE A 24 11.29 15.49 -8.78
CA PHE A 24 10.03 15.95 -9.35
C PHE A 24 9.62 17.25 -8.64
N THR A 25 10.32 18.34 -8.95
CA THR A 25 9.81 19.69 -8.70
C THR A 25 9.12 20.14 -9.97
N PRO A 26 7.78 20.08 -10.07
CA PRO A 26 7.10 20.68 -11.21
C PRO A 26 7.30 22.20 -11.12
N LYS A 27 7.77 22.82 -12.21
CA LYS A 27 7.67 24.27 -12.38
C LYS A 27 6.21 24.65 -12.17
N LYS A 28 5.94 25.60 -11.28
CA LYS A 28 4.61 26.21 -11.13
C LYS A 28 4.25 26.91 -12.44
N GLU A 29 3.51 26.23 -13.28
CA GLU A 29 2.69 26.90 -14.30
C GLU A 29 1.44 27.41 -13.61
N LYS A 30 1.18 28.72 -13.72
CA LYS A 30 0.18 29.44 -12.93
C LYS A 30 -1.29 29.08 -13.19
N ASP A 31 -1.63 28.18 -14.12
CA ASP A 31 -3.01 27.89 -14.52
C ASP A 31 -3.34 26.41 -14.77
N THR A 32 -2.60 25.48 -14.19
CA THR A 32 -2.92 24.06 -14.35
C THR A 32 -4.03 23.63 -13.39
N LYS A 33 -5.16 23.19 -13.94
CA LYS A 33 -6.26 22.57 -13.19
C LYS A 33 -5.72 21.41 -12.35
N ILE A 34 -5.98 21.45 -11.03
CA ILE A 34 -5.52 20.40 -10.10
C ILE A 34 -6.08 19.04 -10.55
N ALA A 35 -5.20 18.07 -10.79
CA ALA A 35 -5.61 16.73 -11.18
C ALA A 35 -6.48 16.07 -10.10
N ARG A 36 -7.57 15.41 -10.51
CA ARG A 36 -8.42 14.63 -9.59
C ARG A 36 -7.63 13.45 -9.03
N THR A 37 -7.78 13.19 -7.73
CA THR A 37 -7.21 11.99 -7.11
C THR A 37 -7.95 10.73 -7.56
N ARG A 38 -7.18 9.69 -7.87
CA ARG A 38 -7.70 8.33 -8.12
C ARG A 38 -7.56 7.50 -6.86
N ASP A 39 -8.57 6.73 -6.52
CA ASP A 39 -8.48 5.79 -5.42
C ASP A 39 -7.50 4.66 -5.76
N ALA A 40 -6.65 4.32 -4.78
CA ALA A 40 -5.62 3.30 -4.92
C ALA A 40 -5.45 2.55 -3.58
N ALA A 41 -4.89 1.35 -3.65
CA ALA A 41 -4.59 0.57 -2.47
C ALA A 41 -3.28 -0.19 -2.62
N SER A 42 -2.52 -0.30 -1.53
CA SER A 42 -1.28 -1.06 -1.45
C SER A 42 -1.32 -2.06 -0.29
N LEU A 43 -0.68 -3.21 -0.48
CA LEU A 43 -0.57 -4.23 0.54
C LEU A 43 0.86 -4.31 1.09
N VAL A 44 0.99 -4.00 2.36
CA VAL A 44 2.23 -4.06 3.12
C VAL A 44 2.34 -5.45 3.75
N LEU A 45 3.23 -6.27 3.23
CA LEU A 45 3.44 -7.63 3.71
C LEU A 45 4.61 -7.68 4.68
N LEU A 46 4.35 -8.22 5.88
CA LEU A 46 5.36 -8.37 6.93
C LEU A 46 5.66 -9.83 7.18
N LYS A 47 6.93 -10.17 7.26
CA LYS A 47 7.42 -11.51 7.58
C LYS A 47 8.25 -11.47 8.85
N LYS A 48 7.72 -12.05 9.93
CA LYS A 48 8.46 -12.22 11.19
C LYS A 48 9.38 -13.43 11.08
N THR A 49 10.65 -13.26 11.38
CA THR A 49 11.64 -14.32 11.50
C THR A 49 12.13 -14.39 12.97
N ARG A 50 12.94 -15.40 13.32
CA ARG A 50 13.56 -15.48 14.65
C ARG A 50 14.45 -14.27 14.98
N LYS A 51 15.06 -13.65 13.95
CA LYS A 51 16.05 -12.56 14.12
C LYS A 51 15.43 -11.18 13.96
N GLU A 52 14.45 -11.02 13.07
CA GLU A 52 13.96 -9.69 12.67
C GLU A 52 12.61 -9.77 11.96
N VAL A 53 11.98 -8.60 11.79
CA VAL A 53 10.82 -8.44 10.91
C VAL A 53 11.31 -7.91 9.55
N LYS A 54 10.80 -8.50 8.46
CA LYS A 54 11.05 -8.08 7.08
C LYS A 54 9.77 -7.56 6.44
N VAL A 55 9.93 -6.61 5.55
CA VAL A 55 8.85 -6.08 4.69
C VAL A 55 9.11 -6.47 3.25
N LEU A 56 8.06 -6.83 2.50
CA LEU A 56 8.17 -7.07 1.07
C LEU A 56 8.15 -5.74 0.33
N LEU A 57 9.16 -5.54 -0.50
CA LEU A 57 9.22 -4.41 -1.42
C LEU A 57 9.56 -4.90 -2.82
N GLY A 58 9.03 -4.21 -3.83
CA GLY A 58 9.36 -4.40 -5.24
C GLY A 58 10.07 -3.18 -5.80
N LYS A 59 11.09 -3.38 -6.63
CA LYS A 59 11.76 -2.32 -7.38
C LYS A 59 11.03 -2.10 -8.71
N ARG A 60 10.55 -0.89 -8.93
CA ARG A 60 9.92 -0.50 -10.19
C ARG A 60 10.94 -0.51 -11.33
N SER A 61 10.46 -0.91 -12.52
CA SER A 61 11.27 -0.84 -13.73
C SER A 61 11.73 0.61 -13.98
N GLU A 62 12.95 0.78 -14.48
CA GLU A 62 13.46 2.09 -14.91
C GLU A 62 12.67 2.67 -16.10
N LYS A 63 11.89 1.84 -16.79
CA LYS A 63 11.02 2.24 -17.90
C LYS A 63 9.64 2.75 -17.46
N THR A 64 9.31 2.66 -16.17
CA THR A 64 8.01 3.13 -15.68
C THR A 64 7.93 4.65 -15.70
N ARG A 65 6.75 5.16 -16.10
CA ARG A 65 6.49 6.60 -16.22
C ARG A 65 6.45 7.31 -14.87
N PHE A 66 6.11 6.59 -13.80
CA PHE A 66 5.96 7.15 -12.45
C PHE A 66 6.95 6.48 -11.51
N MET A 67 7.86 7.25 -10.92
CA MET A 67 8.89 6.81 -9.96
C MET A 67 9.74 5.62 -10.46
N PRO A 68 10.46 5.75 -11.59
CA PRO A 68 11.34 4.69 -12.08
C PRO A 68 12.40 4.32 -11.04
N GLY A 69 12.73 3.04 -10.93
CA GLY A 69 13.77 2.51 -10.03
C GLY A 69 13.44 2.57 -8.53
N ALA A 70 12.30 3.16 -8.14
CA ALA A 70 11.91 3.27 -6.74
C ALA A 70 11.44 1.93 -6.18
N TRP A 71 11.76 1.69 -4.90
CA TRP A 71 11.21 0.58 -4.13
C TRP A 71 9.85 0.96 -3.56
N VAL A 72 8.86 0.11 -3.79
CA VAL A 72 7.45 0.35 -3.44
C VAL A 72 6.83 -0.88 -2.80
N PHE A 73 5.73 -0.68 -2.07
CA PHE A 73 4.81 -1.79 -1.75
C PHE A 73 4.06 -2.20 -3.01
N PRO A 74 3.70 -3.48 -3.19
CA PRO A 74 2.77 -3.88 -4.23
C PRO A 74 1.43 -3.17 -4.06
N GLY A 75 0.85 -2.74 -5.18
CA GLY A 75 -0.41 -2.02 -5.17
C GLY A 75 -0.65 -1.14 -6.38
N GLY A 76 -1.91 -0.80 -6.59
CA GLY A 76 -2.33 -0.02 -7.74
C GLY A 76 -3.68 0.66 -7.56
N VAL A 77 -4.25 1.05 -8.68
CA VAL A 77 -5.51 1.80 -8.75
C VAL A 77 -6.69 0.87 -8.58
N LEU A 78 -7.71 1.38 -7.87
CA LEU A 78 -9.00 0.73 -7.79
C LEU A 78 -9.63 0.59 -9.18
N ASP A 79 -9.97 -0.64 -9.56
CA ASP A 79 -10.63 -0.97 -10.81
C ASP A 79 -12.13 -1.25 -10.61
N LYS A 80 -12.91 -1.09 -11.67
CA LYS A 80 -14.36 -1.41 -11.66
C LYS A 80 -14.62 -2.89 -11.37
N SER A 81 -13.73 -3.77 -11.78
CA SER A 81 -13.81 -5.21 -11.52
C SER A 81 -13.70 -5.55 -10.04
N ASP A 82 -12.97 -4.74 -9.25
CA ASP A 82 -12.84 -4.96 -7.80
C ASP A 82 -14.17 -4.88 -7.06
N TYR A 83 -15.14 -4.13 -7.59
CA TYR A 83 -16.51 -4.03 -7.05
C TYR A 83 -17.38 -5.25 -7.34
N LYS A 84 -17.02 -6.05 -8.35
CA LYS A 84 -17.81 -7.20 -8.79
C LYS A 84 -17.49 -8.49 -8.04
N ILE A 85 -16.45 -8.48 -7.20
CA ILE A 85 -16.04 -9.67 -6.46
C ILE A 85 -17.06 -9.95 -5.35
N PRO A 86 -17.66 -11.15 -5.31
CA PRO A 86 -18.63 -11.50 -4.29
C PRO A 86 -18.08 -11.32 -2.89
N GLU A 87 -18.92 -10.84 -1.97
CA GLU A 87 -18.56 -10.64 -0.57
C GLU A 87 -18.41 -11.97 0.19
N THR A 88 -17.37 -12.73 -0.16
CA THR A 88 -17.04 -13.98 0.56
C THR A 88 -16.33 -13.74 1.87
N THR A 89 -15.76 -12.53 2.04
CA THR A 89 -15.17 -12.04 3.29
C THR A 89 -15.45 -10.55 3.42
N LYS A 90 -15.82 -10.13 4.64
CA LYS A 90 -16.07 -8.72 4.94
C LYS A 90 -14.87 -8.13 5.65
N LEU A 91 -14.54 -6.88 5.33
CA LEU A 91 -13.66 -6.08 6.16
C LEU A 91 -14.31 -5.84 7.52
N ASN A 92 -13.45 -5.73 8.55
CA ASN A 92 -13.92 -5.30 9.87
C ASN A 92 -14.51 -3.87 9.78
N ASN A 93 -15.66 -3.64 10.41
CA ASN A 93 -16.36 -2.34 10.41
C ASN A 93 -15.45 -1.19 10.88
N ASN A 94 -14.58 -1.43 11.86
CA ASN A 94 -13.63 -0.42 12.34
C ASN A 94 -12.62 -0.01 11.25
N ILE A 95 -12.29 -0.90 10.32
CA ILE A 95 -11.46 -0.55 9.16
C ILE A 95 -12.26 0.29 8.17
N ILE A 96 -13.50 -0.10 7.88
CA ILE A 96 -14.37 0.61 6.92
C ILE A 96 -14.50 2.10 7.31
N GLN A 97 -14.74 2.39 8.57
CA GLN A 97 -14.86 3.76 9.09
C GLN A 97 -13.59 4.60 8.89
N LYS A 98 -12.41 3.97 8.89
CA LYS A 98 -11.11 4.66 8.74
C LYS A 98 -10.68 4.87 7.29
N LEU A 99 -11.31 4.20 6.33
CA LEU A 99 -10.93 4.28 4.92
C LEU A 99 -11.37 5.57 4.21
N VAL A 100 -12.25 6.36 4.86
CA VAL A 100 -12.76 7.63 4.29
C VAL A 100 -13.42 7.41 2.92
N VAL A 101 -14.37 6.49 2.91
CA VAL A 101 -15.21 6.13 1.75
C VAL A 101 -16.69 6.38 2.06
N SER A 102 -16.99 7.39 2.89
CA SER A 102 -18.35 7.75 3.31
C SER A 102 -19.16 6.55 3.85
N ASN A 103 -18.50 5.67 4.62
CA ASN A 103 -19.05 4.41 5.15
C ASN A 103 -19.61 3.45 4.07
N ASN A 104 -19.23 3.63 2.81
CA ASN A 104 -19.61 2.74 1.73
C ASN A 104 -18.84 1.43 1.86
N VAL A 105 -19.52 0.38 2.32
CA VAL A 105 -18.94 -0.97 2.54
C VAL A 105 -18.42 -1.56 1.24
N GLN A 106 -19.15 -1.38 0.13
CA GLN A 106 -18.74 -1.91 -1.17
C GLN A 106 -17.44 -1.25 -1.66
N ALA A 107 -17.32 0.08 -1.54
CA ALA A 107 -16.08 0.78 -1.88
C ALA A 107 -14.91 0.40 -0.96
N ALA A 108 -15.17 0.18 0.32
CA ALA A 108 -14.17 -0.29 1.27
C ALA A 108 -13.65 -1.69 0.93
N ASN A 109 -14.55 -2.62 0.62
CA ASN A 109 -14.19 -3.97 0.19
C ASN A 109 -13.44 -3.96 -1.14
N ALA A 110 -13.89 -3.17 -2.12
CA ALA A 110 -13.22 -3.03 -3.41
C ALA A 110 -11.77 -2.52 -3.26
N LEU A 111 -11.51 -1.54 -2.39
CA LEU A 111 -10.15 -1.09 -2.09
C LEU A 111 -9.26 -2.19 -1.47
N ALA A 112 -9.82 -2.98 -0.57
CA ALA A 112 -9.12 -4.10 0.03
C ALA A 112 -8.83 -5.20 -1.00
N ILE A 113 -9.79 -5.49 -1.87
CA ILE A 113 -9.65 -6.44 -2.99
C ILE A 113 -8.56 -5.94 -3.95
N ALA A 114 -8.58 -4.66 -4.35
CA ALA A 114 -7.55 -4.07 -5.20
C ALA A 114 -6.14 -4.29 -4.65
N SER A 115 -5.93 -4.10 -3.34
CA SER A 115 -4.62 -4.32 -2.73
C SER A 115 -4.13 -5.77 -2.85
N ILE A 116 -5.05 -6.74 -2.75
CA ILE A 116 -4.73 -8.17 -2.91
C ILE A 116 -4.53 -8.50 -4.39
N ARG A 117 -5.40 -8.05 -5.28
CA ARG A 117 -5.32 -8.26 -6.72
C ARG A 117 -3.97 -7.81 -7.28
N GLU A 118 -3.60 -6.56 -7.01
CA GLU A 118 -2.31 -5.99 -7.42
C GLU A 118 -1.12 -6.77 -6.85
N THR A 119 -1.21 -7.22 -5.59
CA THR A 119 -0.16 -8.06 -5.00
C THR A 119 0.01 -9.37 -5.76
N VAL A 120 -1.10 -10.01 -6.18
CA VAL A 120 -1.03 -11.24 -6.98
C VAL A 120 -0.41 -10.96 -8.34
N GLU A 121 -0.83 -9.90 -9.02
CA GLU A 121 -0.36 -9.50 -10.35
C GLU A 121 1.13 -9.17 -10.34
N GLU A 122 1.55 -8.35 -9.39
CA GLU A 122 2.91 -7.82 -9.34
C GLU A 122 3.93 -8.78 -8.71
N THR A 123 3.49 -9.68 -7.82
CA THR A 123 4.42 -10.49 -7.01
C THR A 123 4.22 -12.00 -7.08
N GLY A 124 3.07 -12.46 -7.57
CA GLY A 124 2.68 -13.87 -7.54
C GLY A 124 2.26 -14.38 -6.14
N LEU A 125 2.32 -13.55 -5.10
CA LEU A 125 1.89 -13.90 -3.74
C LEU A 125 0.39 -13.68 -3.59
N ILE A 126 -0.29 -14.61 -2.91
CA ILE A 126 -1.74 -14.63 -2.79
C ILE A 126 -2.15 -14.58 -1.32
N LEU A 127 -2.86 -13.53 -0.93
CA LEU A 127 -3.60 -13.48 0.33
C LEU A 127 -5.03 -13.94 0.08
N GLY A 128 -5.26 -15.25 0.18
CA GLY A 128 -6.52 -15.85 -0.20
C GLY A 128 -6.94 -17.00 0.70
N LYS A 129 -8.22 -17.33 0.66
CA LYS A 129 -8.81 -18.49 1.31
C LYS A 129 -9.58 -19.34 0.30
N LYS A 130 -9.75 -20.64 0.60
CA LYS A 130 -10.60 -21.54 -0.19
C LYS A 130 -12.05 -21.06 -0.15
N ALA A 131 -12.72 -21.11 -1.28
CA ALA A 131 -14.17 -20.88 -1.39
C ALA A 131 -14.86 -22.13 -1.95
N LYS A 132 -16.06 -22.41 -1.44
CA LYS A 132 -16.85 -23.59 -1.86
C LYS A 132 -17.39 -23.45 -3.30
N ASN A 133 -17.67 -22.22 -3.76
CA ASN A 133 -18.19 -21.94 -5.09
C ASN A 133 -17.44 -20.75 -5.70
N VAL A 134 -16.42 -21.04 -6.51
CA VAL A 134 -15.63 -19.99 -7.22
C VAL A 134 -16.11 -19.81 -8.66
N SER A 135 -17.14 -20.55 -9.09
CA SER A 135 -17.57 -20.73 -10.49
C SER A 135 -18.07 -19.46 -11.20
N HIS A 136 -18.22 -18.34 -10.49
CA HIS A 136 -18.84 -17.13 -11.08
C HIS A 136 -17.88 -15.97 -11.35
N ILE A 137 -16.56 -16.16 -11.19
CA ILE A 137 -15.55 -15.13 -11.49
C ILE A 137 -14.88 -15.39 -12.85
N ASN A 138 -15.47 -16.27 -13.67
CA ASN A 138 -15.00 -16.53 -15.02
C ASN A 138 -15.51 -15.46 -16.00
N ASP A 139 -15.04 -14.23 -15.83
CA ASP A 139 -15.04 -13.28 -16.93
C ASP A 139 -13.76 -13.58 -17.73
N GLU A 140 -13.91 -14.29 -18.86
CA GLU A 140 -12.79 -14.74 -19.71
C GLU A 140 -11.91 -13.59 -20.20
N ASN A 141 -12.42 -12.37 -20.13
CA ASN A 141 -11.73 -11.15 -20.53
C ASN A 141 -10.84 -10.53 -19.43
N ILE A 142 -10.84 -11.07 -18.20
CA ILE A 142 -10.08 -10.50 -17.09
C ILE A 142 -8.92 -11.42 -16.72
N ASN A 143 -7.78 -11.22 -17.36
CA ASN A 143 -6.54 -11.91 -16.97
C ASN A 143 -5.83 -11.13 -15.85
N ASN A 144 -6.52 -10.94 -14.73
CA ASN A 144 -6.02 -10.21 -13.57
C ASN A 144 -5.76 -11.13 -12.36
N GLY A 145 -5.24 -10.58 -11.28
CA GLY A 145 -4.91 -11.30 -10.06
C GLY A 145 -6.09 -12.09 -9.47
N ILE A 146 -7.33 -11.60 -9.62
CA ILE A 146 -8.53 -12.30 -9.15
C ILE A 146 -8.79 -13.57 -9.98
N THR A 147 -8.64 -13.50 -11.29
CA THR A 147 -8.75 -14.68 -12.16
C THR A 147 -7.70 -15.74 -11.83
N ILE A 148 -6.46 -15.30 -11.53
CA ILE A 148 -5.39 -16.20 -11.06
C ILE A 148 -5.79 -16.90 -9.75
N MET A 149 -6.40 -16.17 -8.82
CA MET A 149 -6.90 -16.73 -7.56
C MET A 149 -8.06 -17.72 -7.80
N SER A 150 -9.04 -17.31 -8.60
CA SER A 150 -10.22 -18.11 -8.93
C SER A 150 -9.84 -19.47 -9.56
N LYS A 151 -8.91 -19.50 -10.53
CA LYS A 151 -8.38 -20.73 -11.14
C LYS A 151 -7.73 -21.68 -10.11
N LYS A 152 -7.36 -21.18 -8.93
CA LYS A 152 -6.82 -21.96 -7.81
C LYS A 152 -7.87 -22.30 -6.74
N GLY A 153 -9.15 -22.00 -6.98
CA GLY A 153 -10.22 -22.17 -6.01
C GLY A 153 -10.11 -21.22 -4.81
N LEU A 154 -9.49 -20.07 -4.99
CA LEU A 154 -9.23 -19.07 -3.94
C LEU A 154 -10.01 -17.78 -4.19
N VAL A 155 -10.40 -17.13 -3.11
CA VAL A 155 -10.95 -15.78 -3.08
C VAL A 155 -10.12 -14.90 -2.14
N PRO A 156 -10.13 -13.57 -2.30
CA PRO A 156 -9.42 -12.65 -1.40
C PRO A 156 -9.82 -12.84 0.07
N ASP A 157 -8.86 -12.96 0.98
CA ASP A 157 -9.12 -13.08 2.43
C ASP A 157 -9.00 -11.72 3.13
N LEU A 158 -10.07 -10.92 3.07
CA LEU A 158 -10.11 -9.59 3.67
C LEU A 158 -10.02 -9.61 5.20
N ALA A 159 -10.36 -10.76 5.83
CA ALA A 159 -10.29 -10.90 7.29
C ALA A 159 -8.85 -10.88 7.83
N LYS A 160 -7.86 -11.12 6.98
CA LYS A 160 -6.42 -11.06 7.34
C LYS A 160 -5.81 -9.68 7.18
N LEU A 161 -6.56 -8.73 6.63
CA LEU A 161 -6.08 -7.36 6.44
C LEU A 161 -6.18 -6.56 7.74
N VAL A 162 -5.17 -5.73 7.96
CA VAL A 162 -5.16 -4.70 8.99
C VAL A 162 -4.88 -3.36 8.29
N TYR A 163 -5.63 -2.32 8.64
CA TYR A 163 -5.43 -1.00 8.08
C TYR A 163 -4.22 -0.31 8.72
N LEU A 164 -3.28 0.17 7.90
CA LEU A 164 -2.09 0.88 8.36
C LEU A 164 -2.28 2.40 8.33
N GLY A 165 -2.86 2.93 7.27
CA GLY A 165 -3.03 4.37 7.08
C GLY A 165 -3.35 4.72 5.63
N ARG A 166 -3.36 6.02 5.32
CA ARG A 166 -3.64 6.52 3.97
C ARG A 166 -2.74 7.69 3.60
N ALA A 167 -2.64 7.96 2.31
CA ALA A 167 -1.92 9.11 1.81
C ALA A 167 -2.65 9.74 0.63
N ILE A 168 -2.47 11.06 0.48
CA ILE A 168 -2.99 11.81 -0.66
C ILE A 168 -1.81 12.48 -1.36
N THR A 169 -1.64 12.19 -2.65
CA THR A 169 -0.63 12.83 -3.48
C THR A 169 -0.83 14.35 -3.51
N PRO A 170 0.23 15.15 -3.41
CA PRO A 170 0.15 16.62 -3.38
C PRO A 170 -0.57 17.19 -4.60
N THR A 171 -1.13 18.41 -4.46
CA THR A 171 -1.89 19.08 -5.51
C THR A 171 -1.06 19.49 -6.73
N PHE A 172 0.25 19.65 -6.55
CA PHE A 172 1.18 19.98 -7.62
C PHE A 172 1.60 18.79 -8.49
N SER A 173 1.22 17.57 -8.10
CA SER A 173 1.55 16.37 -8.88
C SER A 173 0.59 16.20 -10.06
N PRO A 174 1.08 15.91 -11.27
CA PRO A 174 0.24 15.71 -12.45
C PRO A 174 -0.58 14.42 -12.37
N ILE A 175 -0.13 13.44 -11.58
CA ILE A 175 -0.85 12.20 -11.30
C ILE A 175 -1.05 12.12 -9.78
N ARG A 176 -2.31 11.96 -9.37
CA ARG A 176 -2.65 11.99 -7.96
C ARG A 176 -3.45 10.77 -7.54
N PHE A 177 -3.10 10.26 -6.35
CA PHE A 177 -3.76 9.12 -5.74
C PHE A 177 -4.25 9.46 -4.34
N HIS A 178 -5.36 8.87 -3.95
CA HIS A 178 -5.74 8.70 -2.56
C HIS A 178 -5.50 7.22 -2.22
N ALA A 179 -4.29 6.92 -1.76
CA ALA A 179 -3.84 5.57 -1.50
C ALA A 179 -4.20 5.13 -0.07
N ARG A 180 -4.73 3.90 0.07
CA ARG A 180 -4.93 3.22 1.36
C ARG A 180 -3.90 2.12 1.49
N PHE A 181 -3.31 2.01 2.67
CA PHE A 181 -2.29 1.01 2.97
C PHE A 181 -2.89 -0.03 3.92
N PHE A 182 -3.05 -1.22 3.40
CA PHE A 182 -3.38 -2.40 4.19
C PHE A 182 -2.11 -3.16 4.51
N MET A 183 -2.12 -3.97 5.56
CA MET A 183 -1.02 -4.87 5.87
C MET A 183 -1.51 -6.26 6.23
N ALA A 184 -0.66 -7.26 6.00
CA ALA A 184 -0.91 -8.65 6.35
C ALA A 184 0.37 -9.37 6.76
N ASP A 185 0.21 -10.43 7.57
CA ASP A 185 1.31 -11.31 7.95
C ASP A 185 1.60 -12.31 6.82
N ALA A 186 2.87 -12.42 6.45
CA ALA A 186 3.33 -13.33 5.40
C ALA A 186 3.00 -14.81 5.65
N LYS A 187 2.73 -15.22 6.91
CA LYS A 187 2.32 -16.60 7.24
C LYS A 187 0.98 -17.00 6.60
N HIS A 188 0.17 -16.01 6.15
CA HIS A 188 -1.11 -16.23 5.48
C HIS A 188 -1.00 -16.24 3.95
N LEU A 189 0.20 -16.04 3.42
CA LEU A 189 0.41 -15.97 1.98
C LEU A 189 0.58 -17.38 1.38
N LEU A 190 0.04 -17.52 0.19
CA LEU A 190 0.22 -18.65 -0.70
C LEU A 190 1.03 -18.20 -1.93
N GLY A 191 1.54 -19.18 -2.68
CA GLY A 191 2.29 -18.90 -3.91
C GLY A 191 3.79 -18.66 -3.67
N LYS A 192 4.48 -18.27 -4.74
CA LYS A 192 5.92 -17.96 -4.75
C LYS A 192 6.14 -16.60 -5.39
N ILE A 193 7.17 -15.90 -4.95
CA ILE A 193 7.55 -14.62 -5.55
C ILE A 193 7.88 -14.83 -7.03
N LYS A 194 7.28 -13.99 -7.87
CA LYS A 194 7.52 -13.93 -9.31
C LYS A 194 7.64 -12.46 -9.69
N THR A 195 8.76 -12.08 -10.29
CA THR A 195 8.97 -10.74 -10.85
C THR A 195 8.14 -10.54 -12.11
N THR A 196 7.85 -9.29 -12.42
CA THR A 196 7.07 -8.87 -13.58
C THR A 196 7.81 -7.77 -14.35
N SER A 197 7.24 -7.32 -15.47
CA SER A 197 7.77 -6.15 -16.18
C SER A 197 7.63 -4.85 -15.37
N GLU A 198 6.72 -4.81 -14.41
CA GLU A 198 6.47 -3.64 -13.55
C GLU A 198 7.37 -3.63 -12.32
N LEU A 199 7.46 -4.75 -11.60
CA LEU A 199 8.37 -4.95 -10.48
C LEU A 199 9.49 -5.93 -10.88
N VAL A 200 10.62 -5.37 -11.30
CA VAL A 200 11.76 -6.13 -11.85
C VAL A 200 12.58 -6.84 -10.78
N GLU A 201 12.43 -6.44 -9.53
CA GLU A 201 13.09 -7.04 -8.38
C GLU A 201 12.13 -7.03 -7.18
N ILE A 202 11.99 -8.16 -6.48
CA ILE A 202 11.10 -8.27 -5.31
C ILE A 202 11.87 -8.94 -4.18
N LYS A 203 11.95 -8.28 -3.02
CA LYS A 203 12.75 -8.76 -1.89
C LYS A 203 12.04 -8.58 -0.54
N TRP A 204 12.30 -9.52 0.36
CA TRP A 204 12.05 -9.37 1.79
C TRP A 204 13.20 -8.58 2.42
N ILE A 205 12.97 -7.29 2.69
CA ILE A 205 13.98 -6.37 3.23
C ILE A 205 13.82 -6.28 4.75
N PRO A 206 14.90 -6.34 5.55
CA PRO A 206 14.82 -6.08 6.98
C PRO A 206 14.18 -4.72 7.24
N LEU A 207 13.13 -4.69 8.09
CA LEU A 207 12.32 -3.50 8.29
C LEU A 207 13.16 -2.29 8.75
N LYS A 208 14.13 -2.52 9.63
CA LYS A 208 15.00 -1.46 10.18
C LYS A 208 15.91 -0.80 9.14
N THR A 209 16.19 -1.47 8.02
CA THR A 209 17.10 -0.97 6.96
C THR A 209 16.37 -0.61 5.67
N ALA A 210 15.07 -0.90 5.59
CA ALA A 210 14.29 -0.71 4.36
C ALA A 210 14.29 0.75 3.88
N THR A 211 14.31 1.73 4.80
CA THR A 211 14.35 3.16 4.45
C THR A 211 15.67 3.64 3.86
N LYS A 212 16.68 2.77 3.79
CA LYS A 212 17.94 3.09 3.09
C LYS A 212 17.82 2.94 1.57
N LEU A 213 16.78 2.28 1.09
CA LEU A 213 16.52 2.09 -0.33
C LEU A 213 15.89 3.36 -0.94
N PRO A 214 16.14 3.65 -2.23
CA PRO A 214 15.46 4.75 -2.93
C PRO A 214 13.96 4.46 -3.02
N MET A 215 13.15 5.33 -2.41
CA MET A 215 11.70 5.17 -2.37
C MET A 215 10.98 6.51 -2.24
N ALA A 216 9.68 6.50 -2.46
CA ALA A 216 8.82 7.66 -2.24
C ALA A 216 8.72 8.00 -0.74
N ASP A 217 8.56 9.29 -0.44
CA ASP A 217 8.37 9.78 0.93
C ASP A 217 7.23 9.06 1.67
N VAL A 218 6.13 8.77 0.97
CA VAL A 218 5.00 8.05 1.53
C VAL A 218 5.36 6.61 1.90
N THR A 219 6.18 5.94 1.09
CA THR A 219 6.65 4.57 1.37
C THR A 219 7.58 4.59 2.59
N GLU A 220 8.53 5.53 2.62
CA GLU A 220 9.42 5.73 3.76
C GLU A 220 8.64 6.05 5.03
N PHE A 221 7.63 6.93 4.94
CA PHE A 221 6.76 7.27 6.07
C PHE A 221 6.04 6.03 6.62
N MET A 222 5.41 5.22 5.77
CA MET A 222 4.70 4.01 6.21
C MET A 222 5.66 2.97 6.82
N ILE A 223 6.88 2.85 6.31
CA ILE A 223 7.90 1.98 6.91
C ILE A 223 8.30 2.49 8.30
N ASN A 224 8.46 3.80 8.48
CA ASN A 224 8.76 4.37 9.80
C ASN A 224 7.62 4.15 10.80
N GLU A 225 6.35 4.23 10.37
CA GLU A 225 5.21 3.84 11.21
C GLU A 225 5.32 2.38 11.67
N LEU A 226 5.71 1.47 10.77
CA LEU A 226 5.92 0.07 11.14
C LEU A 226 7.09 -0.12 12.12
N ILE A 227 8.19 0.64 11.94
CA ILE A 227 9.35 0.60 12.84
C ILE A 227 8.97 1.06 14.26
N GLU A 228 8.12 2.08 14.40
CA GLU A 228 7.62 2.54 15.71
C GLU A 228 6.94 1.43 16.51
N TYR A 229 6.29 0.49 15.83
CA TYR A 229 5.62 -0.66 16.44
C TYR A 229 6.43 -1.96 16.32
N ASN A 230 7.73 -1.88 15.97
CA ASN A 230 8.58 -3.04 15.72
C ASN A 230 7.99 -4.05 14.71
N GLY A 231 7.12 -3.61 13.79
CA GLY A 231 6.40 -4.46 12.85
C GLY A 231 5.38 -5.40 13.50
N ASP A 232 4.97 -5.14 14.75
CA ASP A 232 3.96 -5.96 15.43
C ASP A 232 2.55 -5.63 14.93
N ILE A 233 2.04 -6.49 14.05
CA ILE A 233 0.71 -6.35 13.44
C ILE A 233 -0.40 -6.32 14.52
N SER A 234 -0.25 -7.12 15.59
CA SER A 234 -1.26 -7.18 16.65
C SER A 234 -1.32 -5.88 17.44
N LEU A 235 -0.15 -5.29 17.73
CA LEU A 235 -0.06 -3.99 18.39
C LEU A 235 -0.63 -2.88 17.50
N ILE A 236 -0.28 -2.88 16.22
CA ILE A 236 -0.81 -1.96 15.23
C ILE A 236 -2.34 -2.09 15.14
N LYS A 237 -2.88 -3.31 15.08
CA LYS A 237 -4.33 -3.57 15.05
C LYS A 237 -5.05 -2.97 16.27
N ARG A 238 -4.49 -3.09 17.47
CA ARG A 238 -5.08 -2.52 18.69
C ARG A 238 -5.11 -0.98 18.69
N LYS A 239 -4.13 -0.35 18.03
CA LYS A 239 -4.02 1.13 17.96
C LYS A 239 -4.65 1.70 16.67
N LEU A 240 -5.71 1.07 16.16
CA LEU A 240 -6.36 1.45 14.91
C LEU A 240 -6.86 2.91 14.88
N GLU A 241 -7.26 3.46 16.00
CA GLU A 241 -7.81 4.82 16.11
C GLU A 241 -6.81 5.93 15.74
N ASN A 242 -5.52 5.65 15.84
CA ASN A 242 -4.44 6.61 15.57
C ASN A 242 -3.81 6.41 14.18
N ARG A 243 -4.62 6.06 13.17
CA ARG A 243 -4.06 5.81 11.83
C ARG A 243 -3.64 7.10 11.15
N PRO A 244 -2.43 7.12 10.56
CA PRO A 244 -1.92 8.30 9.91
C PRO A 244 -2.58 8.57 8.55
N MET A 245 -2.77 9.84 8.26
CA MET A 245 -2.96 10.34 6.92
C MET A 245 -1.76 11.21 6.56
N PHE A 246 -1.06 10.82 5.51
CA PHE A 246 0.11 11.52 4.98
C PHE A 246 -0.25 12.32 3.73
N THR A 247 0.19 13.56 3.67
CA THR A 247 0.11 14.40 2.47
C THR A 247 1.16 15.51 2.51
N TRP A 248 1.17 16.36 1.48
CA TRP A 248 1.96 17.58 1.42
C TRP A 248 1.06 18.79 1.38
N LYS A 249 1.36 19.80 2.19
CA LYS A 249 0.72 21.10 2.15
C LYS A 249 1.80 22.19 2.15
N MET A 250 1.68 23.16 1.25
CA MET A 250 2.62 24.31 1.16
C MET A 250 4.10 23.88 1.12
N GLY A 251 4.42 22.80 0.37
CA GLY A 251 5.79 22.30 0.25
C GLY A 251 6.33 21.56 1.49
N LYS A 252 5.48 21.26 2.49
CA LYS A 252 5.85 20.54 3.72
C LYS A 252 5.02 19.24 3.87
N GLN A 253 5.64 18.24 4.46
CA GLN A 253 4.92 17.02 4.84
C GLN A 253 3.90 17.35 5.93
N TRP A 254 2.67 16.87 5.72
CA TRP A 254 1.56 17.08 6.62
C TRP A 254 0.99 15.74 7.06
N ILE A 255 1.03 15.48 8.36
CA ILE A 255 0.57 14.22 8.94
C ILE A 255 -0.55 14.51 9.93
N THR A 256 -1.69 13.85 9.75
CA THR A 256 -2.78 13.86 10.73
C THR A 256 -3.04 12.44 11.21
N ARG A 257 -3.49 12.30 12.46
CA ARG A 257 -3.89 11.01 13.05
C ARG A 257 -5.32 11.14 13.56
N LYS A 258 -6.19 10.26 13.12
CA LYS A 258 -7.61 10.23 13.49
C LYS A 258 -8.07 8.78 13.66
#